data_4d15893c02d4db90afacc9773b81ddc3
#
_entry.id   4d15893c02d4db90afacc9773b81ddc3
#
_cell.length_a   1.000
_cell.length_b   1.000
_cell.length_c   1.000
_cell.angle_alpha   90.00
_cell.angle_beta   90.00
_cell.angle_gamma   90.00
#
_symmetry.space_group_name_H-M   'P 1'
#
loop_
_entity.id
_entity.type
_entity.pdbx_description
1 polymer ?
#
loop_
_entity_poly.entity_id
_entity_poly.type
_entity_poly.pdbx_seq_one_letter_code
_entity_poly.pdbx_strand_id
1 'polypeptide(L)'
;AAPADDPPRMMFEPTWESLETHPTPEWFEDGKFGIFIHWGVYSVPSFCDTSTYSEWYQLWLNTNSHGGKVTRFHAENYGEDFLYRDFAPMFRAEMFDPAEWARIFKRSGAEYIVITSKHHDGFCLWDSEIASEVRGYPWNSVETGPKRDLLADLFEACRAEGVRPGLYYSFMEWENPLYDREDKGEYVDRVMIPQIKELIETYQPAVFWPDGEWDHPDELWRSTEILEWIYENAANPDEIVVNDRWGRGLRGQVGDYTTTEYDSLGNSSGKGMRKHRPFEECRGVGHSFAFNRAETFDIYDSRTVCVQRLIDLVSRGGVLLLDVGPTADGRIPLIMVDRLLAIGDWLEVNGEAIKGTTRSPFKSLPWGRATQKDDALYLHVFDWPADDRLVVPGLENRIRRATMLGDRRPGRELEFDRQDGGALVVDLAGLHPFEHATVIKLELDGAPRVDQSVRADAAGVLRLLPGEASIEGPGLRVEQYPDLAGTPRENLGFWSSTDASAAWSVRFEPGRRYEVRIDFACREEASGGRLELECGGGMIGIPVPSTFGWDRFEIRELGDFTAPEADAASEVVLRATSIPGDAVANVRSIVFRPVD
;
A
#
# COMPACT_ATOMS: atom_id res chain seq x y z
N ALA A 1 31.77 -27.14 26.98
CA ALA A 1 30.49 -27.14 26.26
C ALA A 1 30.86 -27.06 24.78
N ALA A 2 30.40 -28.01 23.97
CA ALA A 2 30.47 -27.90 22.52
C ALA A 2 29.59 -26.73 22.09
N PRO A 3 29.96 -25.97 21.05
CA PRO A 3 29.03 -24.99 20.48
C PRO A 3 27.76 -25.71 20.09
N ALA A 4 26.61 -25.09 20.40
CA ALA A 4 25.33 -25.56 19.90
C ALA A 4 25.42 -25.60 18.37
N ASP A 5 25.09 -26.74 17.77
CA ASP A 5 24.96 -26.83 16.33
C ASP A 5 23.95 -25.76 15.87
N ASP A 6 24.38 -24.88 14.99
CA ASP A 6 23.47 -23.97 14.30
C ASP A 6 22.34 -24.80 13.67
N PRO A 7 21.11 -24.35 13.73
CA PRO A 7 20.02 -25.03 13.06
C PRO A 7 20.38 -25.25 11.58
N PRO A 8 20.00 -26.36 10.97
CA PRO A 8 20.32 -26.63 9.57
C PRO A 8 19.77 -25.48 8.72
N ARG A 9 20.66 -24.82 7.97
CA ARG A 9 20.32 -23.74 7.04
C ARG A 9 19.30 -24.28 6.02
N MET A 10 18.22 -23.55 5.80
CA MET A 10 17.27 -23.90 4.74
C MET A 10 17.99 -23.87 3.40
N MET A 11 17.85 -24.92 2.61
CA MET A 11 18.37 -25.01 1.24
C MET A 11 17.19 -24.81 0.30
N PHE A 12 17.32 -23.88 -0.63
CA PHE A 12 16.29 -23.61 -1.64
C PHE A 12 16.73 -24.17 -2.99
N GLU A 13 15.76 -24.57 -3.82
CA GLU A 13 15.98 -24.85 -5.23
C GLU A 13 15.56 -23.61 -6.05
N PRO A 14 16.16 -23.36 -7.26
CA PRO A 14 15.83 -22.20 -8.10
C PRO A 14 14.48 -22.39 -8.81
N THR A 15 13.43 -22.67 -8.03
CA THR A 15 12.04 -22.80 -8.46
C THR A 15 11.13 -21.98 -7.58
N TRP A 16 10.10 -21.38 -8.15
CA TRP A 16 9.14 -20.59 -7.36
C TRP A 16 8.51 -21.42 -6.25
N GLU A 17 8.22 -22.70 -6.48
CA GLU A 17 7.65 -23.59 -5.45
C GLU A 17 8.54 -23.70 -4.21
N SER A 18 9.86 -23.85 -4.40
CA SER A 18 10.82 -23.90 -3.30
C SER A 18 11.01 -22.53 -2.65
N LEU A 19 11.23 -21.47 -3.45
CA LEU A 19 11.50 -20.12 -2.96
C LEU A 19 10.32 -19.51 -2.17
N GLU A 20 9.08 -19.86 -2.53
CA GLU A 20 7.87 -19.45 -1.80
C GLU A 20 7.76 -20.05 -0.39
N THR A 21 8.60 -21.02 -0.04
CA THR A 21 8.66 -21.56 1.33
C THR A 21 9.47 -20.69 2.29
N HIS A 22 10.18 -19.68 1.77
CA HIS A 22 10.90 -18.72 2.59
C HIS A 22 9.91 -17.96 3.51
N PRO A 23 10.15 -17.90 4.83
CA PRO A 23 9.24 -17.23 5.76
C PRO A 23 9.36 -15.71 5.65
N THR A 24 8.26 -14.99 5.75
CA THR A 24 8.31 -13.55 5.99
C THR A 24 8.80 -13.30 7.42
N PRO A 25 9.90 -12.55 7.63
CA PRO A 25 10.44 -12.31 8.97
C PRO A 25 9.48 -11.53 9.86
N GLU A 26 9.40 -11.92 11.14
CA GLU A 26 8.54 -11.27 12.14
C GLU A 26 8.81 -9.76 12.26
N TRP A 27 10.08 -9.35 12.18
CA TRP A 27 10.45 -7.95 12.26
C TRP A 27 9.79 -7.08 11.17
N PHE A 28 9.58 -7.64 9.96
CA PHE A 28 8.92 -6.96 8.86
C PHE A 28 7.40 -6.88 9.08
N GLU A 29 6.81 -7.99 9.50
CA GLU A 29 5.37 -8.04 9.80
C GLU A 29 5.01 -7.14 10.99
N ASP A 30 5.86 -7.06 12.00
CA ASP A 30 5.62 -6.28 13.22
C ASP A 30 6.01 -4.82 13.10
N GLY A 31 7.00 -4.48 12.29
CA GLY A 31 7.55 -3.14 12.16
C GLY A 31 6.59 -2.13 11.55
N LYS A 32 5.82 -2.52 10.54
CA LYS A 32 4.73 -1.78 9.89
C LYS A 32 5.11 -0.50 9.15
N PHE A 33 6.31 0.04 9.31
CA PHE A 33 6.72 1.29 8.73
C PHE A 33 8.19 1.29 8.30
N GLY A 34 8.43 1.61 7.03
CA GLY A 34 9.74 1.84 6.41
C GLY A 34 9.79 3.17 5.67
N ILE A 35 11.00 3.62 5.35
CA ILE A 35 11.23 4.83 4.56
C ILE A 35 11.89 4.45 3.25
N PHE A 36 11.27 4.84 2.14
CA PHE A 36 11.86 4.75 0.81
C PHE A 36 12.69 6.00 0.53
N ILE A 37 13.77 5.87 -0.26
CA ILE A 37 14.64 7.00 -0.59
C ILE A 37 14.97 6.93 -2.08
N HIS A 38 14.40 7.85 -2.86
CA HIS A 38 14.75 8.03 -4.26
C HIS A 38 15.77 9.16 -4.41
N TRP A 39 17.03 8.79 -4.63
CA TRP A 39 18.14 9.73 -4.69
C TRP A 39 19.17 9.32 -5.73
N GLY A 40 19.62 10.25 -6.57
CA GLY A 40 20.54 9.98 -7.67
C GLY A 40 20.77 11.18 -8.57
N VAL A 41 21.26 10.95 -9.79
CA VAL A 41 21.56 12.00 -10.78
C VAL A 41 20.31 12.81 -11.13
N TYR A 42 19.14 12.21 -11.19
CA TYR A 42 17.86 12.88 -11.42
C TYR A 42 17.50 13.92 -10.33
N SER A 43 18.13 13.86 -9.16
CA SER A 43 17.99 14.89 -8.12
C SER A 43 18.69 16.22 -8.48
N VAL A 44 19.50 16.27 -9.54
CA VAL A 44 20.11 17.52 -10.03
C VAL A 44 19.09 18.38 -10.77
N PRO A 45 18.46 17.93 -11.86
CA PRO A 45 17.40 18.68 -12.50
C PRO A 45 16.15 18.74 -11.63
N SER A 46 15.83 17.69 -10.86
CA SER A 46 14.69 17.62 -9.95
C SER A 46 13.41 18.19 -10.54
N PHE A 47 13.08 17.82 -11.75
CA PHE A 47 11.96 18.44 -12.46
C PHE A 47 11.17 17.44 -13.30
N CYS A 48 9.88 17.51 -13.10
CA CYS A 48 8.93 17.04 -14.09
C CYS A 48 7.58 17.75 -13.88
N ASP A 49 6.63 17.45 -14.75
CA ASP A 49 5.23 17.83 -14.53
C ASP A 49 4.68 17.17 -13.25
N THR A 50 3.86 17.89 -12.50
CA THR A 50 3.27 17.38 -11.24
C THR A 50 2.28 16.22 -11.43
N SER A 51 2.06 15.77 -12.66
CA SER A 51 1.25 14.59 -13.02
C SER A 51 2.09 13.33 -13.30
N THR A 52 3.43 13.40 -13.19
CA THR A 52 4.34 12.28 -13.40
C THR A 52 5.59 12.41 -12.53
N TYR A 53 6.59 11.54 -12.70
CA TYR A 53 7.69 11.30 -11.78
C TYR A 53 8.99 11.98 -12.20
N SER A 54 9.66 12.70 -11.30
CA SER A 54 10.90 13.41 -11.57
C SER A 54 12.12 12.48 -11.69
N GLU A 55 12.10 11.33 -11.05
CA GLU A 55 13.13 10.29 -11.18
C GLU A 55 13.15 9.65 -12.58
N TRP A 56 12.11 9.85 -13.38
CA TRP A 56 12.04 9.44 -14.79
C TRP A 56 12.51 10.51 -15.76
N TYR A 57 13.20 11.55 -15.28
CA TYR A 57 13.65 12.69 -16.08
C TYR A 57 14.37 12.29 -17.36
N GLN A 58 15.32 11.32 -17.29
CA GLN A 58 16.05 10.84 -18.45
C GLN A 58 15.13 10.28 -19.54
N LEU A 59 14.16 9.43 -19.13
CA LEU A 59 13.22 8.86 -20.09
C LEU A 59 12.32 9.93 -20.73
N TRP A 60 11.82 10.88 -19.93
CA TRP A 60 10.98 11.96 -20.45
C TRP A 60 11.76 12.89 -21.38
N LEU A 61 13.05 13.12 -21.12
CA LEU A 61 13.94 13.87 -21.97
C LEU A 61 14.13 13.15 -23.32
N ASN A 62 14.47 11.86 -23.29
CA ASN A 62 14.79 11.08 -24.48
C ASN A 62 13.56 10.81 -25.37
N THR A 63 12.41 10.62 -24.77
CA THR A 63 11.17 10.31 -25.50
C THR A 63 10.32 11.54 -25.84
N ASN A 64 10.71 12.71 -25.36
CA ASN A 64 9.92 13.94 -25.48
C ASN A 64 8.44 13.76 -25.05
N SER A 65 8.20 12.90 -24.07
CA SER A 65 6.88 12.55 -23.56
C SER A 65 6.26 13.67 -22.72
N HIS A 66 5.01 13.49 -22.27
CA HIS A 66 4.28 14.44 -21.42
C HIS A 66 4.25 15.88 -21.99
N GLY A 67 4.04 15.99 -23.31
CA GLY A 67 3.95 17.27 -24.00
C GLY A 67 5.28 18.04 -24.09
N GLY A 68 6.41 17.34 -23.94
CA GLY A 68 7.75 17.90 -24.05
C GLY A 68 8.10 18.90 -22.95
N LYS A 69 7.46 18.83 -21.78
CA LYS A 69 7.72 19.75 -20.67
C LYS A 69 9.12 19.60 -20.12
N VAL A 70 9.60 18.36 -19.96
CA VAL A 70 10.97 18.07 -19.50
C VAL A 70 11.98 18.52 -20.55
N THR A 71 11.76 18.22 -21.82
CA THR A 71 12.65 18.64 -22.93
C THR A 71 12.79 20.16 -23.01
N ARG A 72 11.67 20.90 -22.88
CA ARG A 72 11.71 22.37 -22.83
C ARG A 72 12.47 22.90 -21.62
N PHE A 73 12.14 22.39 -20.43
CA PHE A 73 12.85 22.78 -19.21
C PHE A 73 14.35 22.53 -19.32
N HIS A 74 14.72 21.38 -19.90
CA HIS A 74 16.12 21.01 -20.11
C HIS A 74 16.81 21.99 -21.04
N ALA A 75 16.24 22.27 -22.22
CA ALA A 75 16.81 23.21 -23.20
C ALA A 75 16.95 24.64 -22.65
N GLU A 76 15.94 25.11 -21.91
CA GLU A 76 15.91 26.47 -21.33
C GLU A 76 16.91 26.66 -20.18
N ASN A 77 17.20 25.63 -19.39
CA ASN A 77 18.04 25.74 -18.19
C ASN A 77 19.46 25.22 -18.36
N TYR A 78 19.68 24.27 -19.28
CA TYR A 78 20.97 23.60 -19.46
C TYR A 78 21.48 23.68 -20.89
N GLY A 79 20.62 23.90 -21.89
CA GLY A 79 20.95 23.90 -23.30
C GLY A 79 20.63 22.57 -23.99
N GLU A 80 20.40 22.62 -25.32
CA GLU A 80 20.02 21.46 -26.12
C GLU A 80 21.14 20.40 -26.25
N ASP A 81 22.41 20.83 -26.16
CA ASP A 81 23.58 19.95 -26.26
C ASP A 81 24.00 19.32 -24.91
N PHE A 82 23.39 19.72 -23.81
CA PHE A 82 23.67 19.17 -22.47
C PHE A 82 23.03 17.79 -22.35
N LEU A 83 23.82 16.78 -22.04
CA LEU A 83 23.32 15.40 -21.95
C LEU A 83 22.97 15.03 -20.52
N TYR A 84 22.08 14.04 -20.33
CA TYR A 84 21.74 13.57 -18.98
C TYR A 84 22.96 13.16 -18.16
N ARG A 85 23.94 12.51 -18.77
CA ARG A 85 25.19 12.11 -18.10
C ARG A 85 26.01 13.29 -17.57
N ASP A 86 25.83 14.49 -18.10
CA ASP A 86 26.55 15.68 -17.66
C ASP A 86 26.07 16.19 -16.31
N PHE A 87 24.92 15.69 -15.83
CA PHE A 87 24.45 15.93 -14.46
C PHE A 87 25.24 15.15 -13.39
N ALA A 88 25.87 14.01 -13.73
CA ALA A 88 26.55 13.16 -12.74
C ALA A 88 27.62 13.91 -11.91
N PRO A 89 28.53 14.73 -12.49
CA PRO A 89 29.46 15.52 -11.69
C PRO A 89 28.80 16.66 -10.90
N MET A 90 27.54 16.99 -11.17
CA MET A 90 26.76 17.99 -10.42
C MET A 90 25.99 17.39 -9.24
N PHE A 91 25.81 16.07 -9.21
CA PHE A 91 25.28 15.34 -8.06
C PHE A 91 26.39 15.19 -7.03
N ARG A 92 26.47 16.10 -6.07
CA ARG A 92 27.64 16.24 -5.19
C ARG A 92 27.45 15.71 -3.77
N ALA A 93 26.24 15.69 -3.27
CA ALA A 93 25.92 15.25 -1.93
C ALA A 93 26.76 15.94 -0.82
N GLU A 94 27.17 17.19 -1.04
CA GLU A 94 28.08 17.92 -0.13
C GLU A 94 27.49 18.22 1.24
N MET A 95 26.17 18.15 1.39
CA MET A 95 25.43 18.34 2.63
C MET A 95 24.90 17.01 3.21
N PHE A 96 25.29 15.87 2.61
CA PHE A 96 24.86 14.57 3.08
C PHE A 96 25.49 14.24 4.42
N ASP A 97 24.67 14.20 5.46
CA ASP A 97 25.03 13.71 6.80
C ASP A 97 24.24 12.42 7.07
N PRO A 98 24.87 11.23 6.90
CA PRO A 98 24.19 9.95 7.10
C PRO A 98 23.71 9.74 8.54
N ALA A 99 24.43 10.31 9.51
CA ALA A 99 24.02 10.21 10.92
C ALA A 99 22.79 11.08 11.22
N GLU A 100 22.66 12.25 10.59
CA GLU A 100 21.44 13.04 10.69
C GLU A 100 20.24 12.33 10.07
N TRP A 101 20.41 11.75 8.86
CA TRP A 101 19.38 10.98 8.20
C TRP A 101 18.93 9.81 9.07
N ALA A 102 19.85 9.00 9.57
CA ALA A 102 19.55 7.85 10.41
C ALA A 102 18.78 8.24 11.69
N ARG A 103 19.15 9.37 12.33
CA ARG A 103 18.40 9.91 13.49
C ARG A 103 16.99 10.35 13.13
N ILE A 104 16.79 10.98 11.96
CA ILE A 104 15.44 11.36 11.47
C ILE A 104 14.62 10.10 11.27
N PHE A 105 15.17 9.08 10.62
CA PHE A 105 14.47 7.82 10.34
C PHE A 105 14.11 7.08 11.63
N LYS A 106 15.04 6.98 12.57
CA LYS A 106 14.76 6.40 13.90
C LYS A 106 13.67 7.15 14.64
N ARG A 107 13.75 8.49 14.65
CA ARG A 107 12.78 9.33 15.34
C ARG A 107 11.40 9.28 14.69
N SER A 108 11.31 9.04 13.38
CA SER A 108 10.04 8.83 12.71
C SER A 108 9.33 7.52 13.10
N GLY A 109 10.04 6.61 13.78
CA GLY A 109 9.55 5.30 14.18
C GLY A 109 9.71 4.22 13.13
N ALA A 110 10.42 4.50 12.01
CA ALA A 110 10.69 3.52 10.97
C ALA A 110 11.58 2.38 11.47
N GLU A 111 11.29 1.15 11.04
CA GLU A 111 12.07 -0.05 11.34
C GLU A 111 13.16 -0.31 10.30
N TYR A 112 12.95 0.15 9.06
CA TYR A 112 13.85 -0.06 7.96
C TYR A 112 13.83 1.11 6.97
N ILE A 113 14.85 1.16 6.13
CA ILE A 113 14.88 2.01 4.95
C ILE A 113 15.06 1.16 3.70
N VAL A 114 14.70 1.70 2.55
CA VAL A 114 15.07 1.17 1.22
C VAL A 114 15.58 2.34 0.40
N ILE A 115 16.85 2.29 -0.07
CA ILE A 115 17.42 3.34 -0.92
C ILE A 115 17.63 2.84 -2.34
N THR A 116 17.37 3.70 -3.34
CA THR A 116 17.69 3.42 -4.74
C THR A 116 19.20 3.28 -4.91
N SER A 117 19.74 2.05 -4.74
CA SER A 117 21.15 1.79 -5.01
C SER A 117 21.50 2.09 -6.46
N LYS A 118 20.61 1.69 -7.38
CA LYS A 118 20.62 2.00 -8.80
C LYS A 118 19.18 2.11 -9.30
N HIS A 119 18.78 3.28 -9.81
CA HIS A 119 17.49 3.47 -10.49
C HIS A 119 17.62 3.11 -11.99
N HIS A 120 16.58 3.31 -12.78
CA HIS A 120 16.53 2.99 -14.22
C HIS A 120 17.57 3.73 -15.07
N ASP A 121 18.12 4.85 -14.58
CA ASP A 121 19.22 5.58 -15.23
C ASP A 121 20.57 4.88 -15.11
N GLY A 122 20.65 3.84 -14.30
CA GLY A 122 21.85 3.01 -14.12
C GLY A 122 22.96 3.64 -13.29
N PHE A 123 22.76 4.83 -12.70
CA PHE A 123 23.76 5.44 -11.84
C PHE A 123 23.83 4.73 -10.49
N CYS A 124 25.02 4.23 -10.15
CA CYS A 124 25.24 3.46 -8.93
C CYS A 124 25.66 4.35 -7.75
N LEU A 125 24.99 4.23 -6.61
CA LEU A 125 25.36 4.96 -5.39
C LEU A 125 26.49 4.30 -4.59
N TRP A 126 27.17 3.31 -5.17
CA TRP A 126 28.33 2.59 -4.63
C TRP A 126 29.43 2.46 -5.68
N ASP A 127 30.59 1.90 -5.32
CA ASP A 127 31.75 1.70 -6.19
C ASP A 127 31.54 0.53 -7.17
N SER A 128 30.69 0.70 -8.16
CA SER A 128 30.47 -0.29 -9.21
C SER A 128 31.36 -0.01 -10.43
N GLU A 129 32.49 -0.70 -10.53
CA GLU A 129 33.36 -0.63 -11.71
C GLU A 129 32.61 -1.04 -12.98
N ILE A 130 31.70 -2.03 -12.87
CA ILE A 130 30.91 -2.55 -13.98
C ILE A 130 30.06 -1.45 -14.64
N ALA A 131 29.47 -0.55 -13.86
CA ALA A 131 28.64 0.54 -14.40
C ALA A 131 29.45 1.46 -15.32
N SER A 132 30.67 1.78 -14.92
CA SER A 132 31.58 2.67 -15.68
C SER A 132 32.20 1.96 -16.88
N GLU A 133 32.64 0.72 -16.73
CA GLU A 133 33.23 -0.07 -17.82
C GLU A 133 32.29 -0.24 -19.01
N VAL A 134 31.05 -0.65 -18.75
CA VAL A 134 30.07 -0.92 -19.79
C VAL A 134 29.68 0.36 -20.55
N ARG A 135 29.60 1.48 -19.87
CA ARG A 135 29.23 2.78 -20.46
C ARG A 135 30.42 3.51 -21.10
N GLY A 136 31.65 3.17 -20.68
CA GLY A 136 32.88 3.82 -21.13
C GLY A 136 33.09 5.22 -20.54
N TYR A 137 32.40 5.58 -19.46
CA TYR A 137 32.57 6.80 -18.68
C TYR A 137 32.14 6.57 -17.21
N PRO A 138 32.65 7.40 -16.25
CA PRO A 138 32.30 7.27 -14.84
C PRO A 138 30.80 7.34 -14.61
N TRP A 139 30.20 6.28 -14.03
CA TRP A 139 28.75 6.19 -13.79
C TRP A 139 28.40 5.62 -12.41
N ASN A 140 29.19 5.99 -11.41
CA ASN A 140 28.94 5.68 -10.00
C ASN A 140 29.37 6.83 -9.09
N SER A 141 28.90 6.83 -7.85
CA SER A 141 29.09 7.91 -6.87
C SER A 141 30.54 8.04 -6.36
N VAL A 142 31.37 7.02 -6.54
CA VAL A 142 32.78 7.03 -6.13
C VAL A 142 33.66 7.66 -7.20
N GLU A 143 33.40 7.37 -8.46
CA GLU A 143 34.19 7.87 -9.57
C GLU A 143 33.77 9.28 -10.05
N THR A 144 32.51 9.68 -9.81
CA THR A 144 32.02 11.02 -10.20
C THR A 144 31.04 11.57 -9.16
N GLY A 145 30.74 12.86 -9.23
CA GLY A 145 29.82 13.53 -8.30
C GLY A 145 30.31 13.52 -6.86
N PRO A 146 29.71 12.76 -5.95
CA PRO A 146 30.00 12.75 -4.51
C PRO A 146 31.42 12.33 -4.15
N LYS A 147 32.05 11.50 -4.97
CA LYS A 147 33.38 10.91 -4.69
C LYS A 147 33.43 10.09 -3.40
N ARG A 148 32.36 9.36 -3.12
CA ARG A 148 32.21 8.53 -1.92
C ARG A 148 31.18 7.43 -2.14
N ASP A 149 31.29 6.37 -1.36
CA ASP A 149 30.30 5.30 -1.28
C ASP A 149 29.15 5.75 -0.38
N LEU A 150 28.04 6.16 -0.99
CA LEU A 150 26.87 6.69 -0.28
C LEU A 150 26.09 5.59 0.46
N LEU A 151 26.12 4.35 -0.05
CA LEU A 151 25.45 3.22 0.58
C LEU A 151 26.17 2.79 1.85
N ALA A 152 27.49 2.63 1.81
CA ALA A 152 28.29 2.26 2.99
C ALA A 152 28.07 3.24 4.14
N ASP A 153 28.17 4.54 3.85
CA ASP A 153 27.99 5.60 4.84
C ASP A 153 26.61 5.59 5.50
N LEU A 154 25.55 5.45 4.66
CA LEU A 154 24.18 5.45 5.16
C LEU A 154 23.87 4.18 5.97
N PHE A 155 24.34 3.02 5.49
CA PHE A 155 24.05 1.74 6.13
C PHE A 155 24.73 1.61 7.50
N GLU A 156 25.98 2.10 7.61
CA GLU A 156 26.67 2.17 8.91
C GLU A 156 25.86 3.03 9.89
N ALA A 157 25.43 4.22 9.47
CA ALA A 157 24.67 5.13 10.31
C ALA A 157 23.28 4.55 10.70
N CYS A 158 22.57 3.93 9.75
CA CYS A 158 21.28 3.31 10.05
C CYS A 158 21.40 2.16 11.05
N ARG A 159 22.41 1.29 10.88
CA ARG A 159 22.67 0.20 11.83
C ARG A 159 23.01 0.72 13.23
N ALA A 160 23.78 1.81 13.32
CA ALA A 160 24.12 2.44 14.60
C ALA A 160 22.89 2.95 15.36
N GLU A 161 21.85 3.41 14.65
CA GLU A 161 20.57 3.85 15.22
C GLU A 161 19.55 2.70 15.36
N GLY A 162 19.89 1.47 14.94
CA GLY A 162 19.00 0.31 14.98
C GLY A 162 17.86 0.38 13.94
N VAL A 163 18.13 1.02 12.79
CA VAL A 163 17.25 1.02 11.60
C VAL A 163 17.86 0.05 10.58
N ARG A 164 17.07 -0.89 10.08
CA ARG A 164 17.53 -1.90 9.12
C ARG A 164 17.69 -1.29 7.73
N PRO A 165 18.89 -1.38 7.09
CA PRO A 165 19.08 -0.87 5.75
C PRO A 165 18.58 -1.87 4.71
N GLY A 166 17.98 -1.35 3.63
CA GLY A 166 17.51 -2.09 2.46
C GLY A 166 17.91 -1.41 1.16
N LEU A 167 17.93 -2.19 0.10
CA LEU A 167 18.34 -1.78 -1.24
C LEU A 167 17.19 -1.92 -2.24
N TYR A 168 16.87 -0.85 -2.95
CA TYR A 168 16.17 -0.92 -4.22
C TYR A 168 17.18 -1.14 -5.34
N TYR A 169 16.86 -1.97 -6.32
CA TYR A 169 17.67 -2.21 -7.50
C TYR A 169 16.80 -2.38 -8.75
N SER A 170 17.05 -1.56 -9.77
CA SER A 170 16.36 -1.67 -11.05
C SER A 170 16.97 -2.76 -11.93
N PHE A 171 16.16 -3.72 -12.40
CA PHE A 171 16.54 -4.69 -13.42
C PHE A 171 16.69 -4.03 -14.78
N MET A 172 15.80 -3.11 -15.10
CA MET A 172 15.84 -2.29 -16.32
C MET A 172 16.90 -1.20 -16.21
N GLU A 173 17.55 -0.84 -17.34
CA GLU A 173 18.56 0.21 -17.35
C GLU A 173 18.59 0.98 -18.67
N TRP A 174 18.18 2.24 -18.63
CA TRP A 174 18.17 3.12 -19.80
C TRP A 174 19.59 3.46 -20.28
N GLU A 175 19.77 3.58 -21.62
CA GLU A 175 21.03 3.95 -22.25
C GLU A 175 22.23 3.05 -21.87
N ASN A 176 21.97 1.84 -21.41
CA ASN A 176 23.05 0.86 -21.23
C ASN A 176 23.31 0.16 -22.55
N PRO A 177 24.56 0.17 -23.08
CA PRO A 177 24.89 -0.43 -24.37
C PRO A 177 24.58 -1.92 -24.48
N LEU A 178 24.53 -2.65 -23.37
CA LEU A 178 24.16 -4.06 -23.35
C LEU A 178 22.62 -4.23 -23.22
N TYR A 179 21.97 -3.36 -22.47
CA TYR A 179 20.51 -3.38 -22.31
C TYR A 179 19.79 -2.96 -23.60
N ASP A 180 20.39 -2.06 -24.39
CA ASP A 180 19.80 -1.59 -25.65
C ASP A 180 19.85 -2.63 -26.78
N ARG A 181 20.58 -3.74 -26.60
CA ARG A 181 20.61 -4.84 -27.56
C ARG A 181 19.30 -5.63 -27.56
N GLU A 182 19.01 -6.31 -28.68
CA GLU A 182 17.86 -7.21 -28.78
C GLU A 182 17.99 -8.38 -27.80
N ASP A 183 19.17 -8.99 -27.71
CA ASP A 183 19.51 -10.00 -26.72
C ASP A 183 20.02 -9.35 -25.44
N LYS A 184 19.20 -9.36 -24.40
CA LYS A 184 19.51 -8.79 -23.08
C LYS A 184 20.21 -9.80 -22.15
N GLY A 185 20.43 -11.03 -22.56
CA GLY A 185 21.12 -12.03 -21.74
C GLY A 185 22.53 -11.59 -21.35
N GLU A 186 23.27 -10.92 -22.29
CA GLU A 186 24.58 -10.39 -21.97
C GLU A 186 24.55 -9.30 -20.89
N TYR A 187 23.51 -8.46 -20.86
CA TYR A 187 23.30 -7.48 -19.78
C TYR A 187 23.06 -8.18 -18.43
N VAL A 188 22.19 -9.18 -18.42
CA VAL A 188 21.88 -9.96 -17.21
C VAL A 188 23.13 -10.61 -16.64
N ASP A 189 23.93 -11.26 -17.50
CA ASP A 189 25.13 -11.99 -17.08
C ASP A 189 26.32 -11.10 -16.68
N ARG A 190 26.48 -9.93 -17.33
CA ARG A 190 27.67 -9.09 -17.14
C ARG A 190 27.43 -7.86 -16.27
N VAL A 191 26.18 -7.46 -16.07
CA VAL A 191 25.85 -6.25 -15.30
C VAL A 191 24.95 -6.60 -14.13
N MET A 192 23.74 -7.08 -14.40
CA MET A 192 22.70 -7.20 -13.39
C MET A 192 23.07 -8.21 -12.28
N ILE A 193 23.39 -9.45 -12.64
CA ILE A 193 23.74 -10.47 -11.66
C ILE A 193 24.99 -10.13 -10.86
N PRO A 194 26.11 -9.71 -11.49
CA PRO A 194 27.31 -9.32 -10.75
C PRO A 194 27.06 -8.15 -9.78
N GLN A 195 26.33 -7.11 -10.20
CA GLN A 195 25.99 -5.99 -9.32
C GLN A 195 25.10 -6.39 -8.14
N ILE A 196 24.10 -7.27 -8.36
CA ILE A 196 23.25 -7.77 -7.27
C ILE A 196 24.09 -8.56 -6.25
N LYS A 197 24.99 -9.43 -6.74
CA LYS A 197 25.91 -10.20 -5.87
C LYS A 197 26.82 -9.28 -5.08
N GLU A 198 27.43 -8.30 -5.72
CA GLU A 198 28.27 -7.29 -5.07
C GLU A 198 27.50 -6.55 -3.97
N LEU A 199 26.26 -6.12 -4.21
CA LEU A 199 25.41 -5.44 -3.25
C LEU A 199 25.06 -6.31 -2.04
N ILE A 200 24.66 -7.56 -2.27
CA ILE A 200 24.31 -8.48 -1.19
C ILE A 200 25.54 -8.83 -0.33
N GLU A 201 26.67 -9.18 -0.97
CA GLU A 201 27.88 -9.56 -0.26
C GLU A 201 28.49 -8.39 0.53
N THR A 202 28.50 -7.19 -0.05
CA THR A 202 29.15 -6.01 0.55
C THR A 202 28.29 -5.36 1.64
N TYR A 203 27.00 -5.16 1.36
CA TYR A 203 26.15 -4.33 2.22
C TYR A 203 25.23 -5.12 3.13
N GLN A 204 25.00 -6.41 2.88
CA GLN A 204 24.17 -7.28 3.72
C GLN A 204 22.84 -6.62 4.11
N PRO A 205 22.00 -6.26 3.14
CA PRO A 205 20.74 -5.58 3.39
C PRO A 205 19.71 -6.47 4.09
N ALA A 206 18.81 -5.87 4.86
CA ALA A 206 17.64 -6.57 5.41
C ALA A 206 16.47 -6.62 4.42
N VAL A 207 16.44 -5.73 3.44
CA VAL A 207 15.45 -5.71 2.36
C VAL A 207 16.17 -5.65 1.02
N PHE A 208 15.81 -6.54 0.09
CA PHE A 208 16.17 -6.39 -1.31
C PHE A 208 14.91 -6.13 -2.12
N TRP A 209 14.84 -4.96 -2.74
CA TRP A 209 13.67 -4.41 -3.42
C TRP A 209 13.93 -4.28 -4.93
N PRO A 210 13.79 -5.38 -5.72
CA PRO A 210 13.88 -5.32 -7.18
C PRO A 210 12.74 -4.49 -7.78
N ASP A 211 13.01 -3.89 -8.93
CA ASP A 211 12.06 -3.11 -9.73
C ASP A 211 12.47 -3.11 -11.21
N GLY A 212 11.62 -2.57 -12.09
CA GLY A 212 11.90 -2.58 -13.54
C GLY A 212 11.73 -3.97 -14.18
N GLU A 213 11.07 -4.88 -13.48
CA GLU A 213 10.86 -6.27 -13.88
C GLU A 213 9.90 -6.43 -15.06
N TRP A 214 9.02 -5.46 -15.28
CA TRP A 214 7.89 -5.53 -16.23
C TRP A 214 8.29 -5.60 -17.71
N ASP A 215 9.52 -5.25 -18.05
CA ASP A 215 10.01 -5.31 -19.42
C ASP A 215 10.09 -6.74 -19.96
N HIS A 216 10.46 -7.71 -19.10
CA HIS A 216 10.72 -9.09 -19.50
C HIS A 216 10.20 -10.11 -18.49
N PRO A 217 10.00 -11.39 -18.93
CA PRO A 217 9.66 -12.47 -18.03
C PRO A 217 10.84 -12.84 -17.13
N ASP A 218 10.54 -13.56 -16.04
CA ASP A 218 11.49 -13.99 -15.02
C ASP A 218 12.60 -14.93 -15.54
N GLU A 219 12.31 -15.70 -16.60
CA GLU A 219 13.32 -16.56 -17.22
C GLU A 219 14.46 -15.73 -17.83
N LEU A 220 14.16 -14.59 -18.47
CA LEU A 220 15.21 -13.69 -18.99
C LEU A 220 16.02 -13.09 -17.85
N TRP A 221 15.34 -12.62 -16.80
CA TRP A 221 15.97 -12.04 -15.63
C TRP A 221 16.75 -13.06 -14.80
N ARG A 222 16.52 -14.37 -15.01
CA ARG A 222 17.03 -15.48 -14.18
C ARG A 222 16.65 -15.32 -12.71
N SER A 223 15.43 -14.89 -12.48
CA SER A 223 14.96 -14.43 -11.17
C SER A 223 15.03 -15.49 -10.10
N THR A 224 14.68 -16.75 -10.42
CA THR A 224 14.73 -17.86 -9.47
C THR A 224 16.15 -18.19 -9.04
N GLU A 225 17.13 -18.16 -9.97
CA GLU A 225 18.54 -18.43 -9.69
C GLU A 225 19.15 -17.30 -8.80
N ILE A 226 18.78 -16.04 -9.08
CA ILE A 226 19.25 -14.90 -8.29
C ILE A 226 18.67 -14.95 -6.89
N LEU A 227 17.37 -15.25 -6.76
CA LEU A 227 16.71 -15.27 -5.47
C LEU A 227 17.19 -16.43 -4.59
N GLU A 228 17.38 -17.63 -5.18
CA GLU A 228 18.05 -18.73 -4.50
C GLU A 228 19.42 -18.28 -3.95
N TRP A 229 20.23 -17.68 -4.83
CA TRP A 229 21.56 -17.21 -4.45
C TRP A 229 21.52 -16.16 -3.33
N ILE A 230 20.54 -15.23 -3.35
CA ILE A 230 20.35 -14.23 -2.29
C ILE A 230 20.07 -14.93 -0.96
N TYR A 231 19.11 -15.86 -0.92
CA TYR A 231 18.75 -16.59 0.30
C TYR A 231 19.89 -17.45 0.83
N GLU A 232 20.77 -17.94 -0.05
CA GLU A 232 21.94 -18.72 0.37
C GLU A 232 23.12 -17.87 0.83
N ASN A 233 23.26 -16.63 0.38
CA ASN A 233 24.45 -15.80 0.61
C ASN A 233 24.22 -14.56 1.47
N ALA A 234 22.98 -14.22 1.79
CA ALA A 234 22.69 -13.18 2.78
C ALA A 234 23.28 -13.56 4.15
N ALA A 235 23.69 -12.56 4.94
CA ALA A 235 24.26 -12.81 6.27
C ALA A 235 23.26 -13.51 7.21
N ASN A 236 21.98 -13.10 7.12
CA ASN A 236 20.86 -13.68 7.85
C ASN A 236 19.78 -14.09 6.85
N PRO A 237 19.87 -15.29 6.26
CA PRO A 237 18.93 -15.72 5.22
C PRO A 237 17.47 -15.68 5.65
N ASP A 238 17.20 -16.05 6.89
CA ASP A 238 15.82 -16.07 7.44
C ASP A 238 15.30 -14.67 7.83
N GLU A 239 16.15 -13.64 7.72
CA GLU A 239 15.79 -12.26 8.08
C GLU A 239 15.78 -11.28 6.90
N ILE A 240 16.37 -11.64 5.77
CA ILE A 240 16.22 -10.84 4.54
C ILE A 240 14.79 -10.97 4.02
N VAL A 241 14.26 -9.89 3.48
CA VAL A 241 12.93 -9.89 2.87
C VAL A 241 12.98 -9.32 1.47
N VAL A 242 12.22 -9.92 0.55
CA VAL A 242 12.16 -9.51 -0.85
C VAL A 242 10.71 -9.27 -1.29
N ASN A 243 10.51 -8.30 -2.18
CA ASN A 243 9.19 -8.00 -2.74
C ASN A 243 8.79 -8.98 -3.88
N ASP A 244 7.67 -8.67 -4.55
CA ASP A 244 7.07 -9.48 -5.62
C ASP A 244 7.43 -9.04 -7.05
N ARG A 245 8.46 -8.19 -7.24
CA ARG A 245 8.82 -7.59 -8.53
C ARG A 245 9.98 -8.34 -9.21
N TRP A 246 9.74 -9.58 -9.65
CA TRP A 246 10.74 -10.49 -10.18
C TRP A 246 10.61 -10.83 -11.67
N GLY A 247 9.55 -10.37 -12.32
CA GLY A 247 9.31 -10.62 -13.75
C GLY A 247 7.94 -10.15 -14.19
N ARG A 248 7.78 -10.00 -15.49
CA ARG A 248 6.53 -9.55 -16.09
C ARG A 248 5.36 -10.44 -15.67
N GLY A 249 4.37 -9.83 -15.01
CA GLY A 249 3.14 -10.50 -14.63
C GLY A 249 3.20 -11.28 -13.31
N LEU A 250 4.33 -11.26 -12.59
CA LEU A 250 4.49 -12.00 -11.33
C LEU A 250 4.06 -11.23 -10.08
N ARG A 251 3.78 -9.92 -10.19
CA ARG A 251 3.30 -9.14 -9.02
C ARG A 251 2.09 -9.81 -8.38
N GLY A 252 2.12 -9.94 -7.06
CA GLY A 252 1.11 -10.63 -6.28
C GLY A 252 1.19 -12.16 -6.30
N GLN A 253 2.22 -12.75 -6.91
CA GLN A 253 2.36 -14.21 -7.04
C GLN A 253 3.60 -14.77 -6.35
N VAL A 254 4.67 -14.01 -6.24
CA VAL A 254 5.99 -14.45 -5.75
C VAL A 254 6.55 -13.49 -4.69
N GLY A 255 7.67 -13.86 -4.04
CA GLY A 255 8.36 -13.06 -3.02
C GLY A 255 7.72 -13.15 -1.63
N ASP A 256 8.32 -12.50 -0.63
CA ASP A 256 7.88 -12.57 0.76
C ASP A 256 6.66 -11.70 1.06
N TYR A 257 6.44 -10.67 0.27
CA TYR A 257 5.29 -9.76 0.37
C TYR A 257 4.90 -9.22 -0.99
N THR A 258 3.68 -8.71 -1.09
CA THR A 258 3.18 -8.07 -2.32
C THR A 258 3.34 -6.56 -2.23
N THR A 259 3.53 -5.89 -3.38
CA THR A 259 3.65 -4.43 -3.43
C THR A 259 2.43 -3.77 -4.06
N THR A 260 2.01 -2.65 -3.49
CA THR A 260 1.07 -1.70 -4.10
C THR A 260 1.73 -0.33 -4.22
N GLU A 261 1.23 0.53 -5.09
CA GLU A 261 1.81 1.82 -5.36
C GLU A 261 0.72 2.87 -5.54
N TYR A 262 0.73 3.93 -4.73
CA TYR A 262 -0.25 5.02 -4.73
C TYR A 262 -1.72 4.58 -4.62
N ASP A 263 -2.01 3.51 -3.89
CA ASP A 263 -3.39 3.12 -3.61
C ASP A 263 -4.14 4.22 -2.82
N SER A 264 -5.42 4.40 -3.12
CA SER A 264 -6.25 5.33 -2.38
C SER A 264 -6.56 4.83 -0.96
N LEU A 265 -6.74 5.75 -0.01
CA LEU A 265 -7.17 5.41 1.35
C LEU A 265 -8.45 4.57 1.32
N GLY A 266 -8.44 3.43 2.01
CA GLY A 266 -9.56 2.51 2.07
C GLY A 266 -9.75 1.59 0.87
N ASN A 267 -8.97 1.75 -0.17
CA ASN A 267 -9.13 1.02 -1.43
C ASN A 267 -8.00 0.02 -1.69
N SER A 268 -7.70 -0.85 -0.75
CA SER A 268 -6.95 -2.04 -1.11
C SER A 268 -7.88 -2.96 -1.89
N SER A 269 -7.86 -2.77 -3.17
CA SER A 269 -8.56 -3.64 -4.11
C SER A 269 -7.91 -5.01 -4.17
N GLY A 270 -7.58 -5.67 -3.14
CA GLY A 270 -7.15 -7.08 -3.08
C GLY A 270 -6.46 -7.68 -4.31
N LYS A 271 -6.17 -6.86 -5.32
CA LYS A 271 -5.62 -7.25 -6.60
C LYS A 271 -4.18 -7.69 -6.39
N GLY A 272 -3.96 -8.99 -6.40
CA GLY A 272 -2.67 -9.59 -6.16
C GLY A 272 -2.31 -9.81 -4.69
N MET A 273 -3.19 -9.50 -3.72
CA MET A 273 -2.90 -9.78 -2.30
C MET A 273 -3.04 -11.26 -2.01
N ARG A 274 -1.96 -11.89 -1.60
CA ARG A 274 -1.97 -13.29 -1.15
C ARG A 274 -2.56 -13.39 0.25
N LYS A 275 -3.43 -14.39 0.49
CA LYS A 275 -4.15 -14.56 1.78
C LYS A 275 -3.23 -14.71 3.00
N HIS A 276 -1.96 -15.11 2.78
CA HIS A 276 -1.02 -15.49 3.84
C HIS A 276 0.31 -14.68 3.80
N ARG A 277 0.37 -13.60 3.01
CA ARG A 277 1.54 -12.72 2.93
C ARG A 277 1.12 -11.28 3.19
N PRO A 278 1.94 -10.48 3.86
CA PRO A 278 1.68 -9.05 4.01
C PRO A 278 1.75 -8.34 2.66
N PHE A 279 1.23 -7.13 2.60
CA PHE A 279 1.48 -6.23 1.48
C PHE A 279 2.19 -4.97 1.96
N GLU A 280 2.98 -4.37 1.09
CA GLU A 280 3.64 -3.10 1.31
C GLU A 280 3.14 -2.08 0.31
N GLU A 281 2.67 -0.96 0.80
CA GLU A 281 2.31 0.19 -0.03
C GLU A 281 3.49 1.14 -0.10
N CYS A 282 4.08 1.34 -1.30
CA CYS A 282 5.10 2.36 -1.52
C CYS A 282 4.50 3.62 -2.16
N ARG A 283 4.91 4.79 -1.66
CA ARG A 283 4.46 6.09 -2.17
C ARG A 283 5.30 7.24 -1.66
N GLY A 284 5.34 8.32 -2.43
CA GLY A 284 5.94 9.59 -2.01
C GLY A 284 5.10 10.33 -0.96
N VAL A 285 5.76 11.19 -0.20
CA VAL A 285 5.07 12.26 0.56
C VAL A 285 4.43 13.26 -0.40
N GLY A 286 5.08 13.50 -1.56
CA GLY A 286 4.52 14.20 -2.72
C GLY A 286 3.94 13.24 -3.75
N HIS A 287 3.82 13.72 -4.99
CA HIS A 287 3.40 12.86 -6.10
C HIS A 287 4.58 12.12 -6.73
N SER A 288 5.75 12.77 -6.87
CA SER A 288 6.99 12.10 -7.29
C SER A 288 7.62 11.33 -6.12
N PHE A 289 8.33 10.25 -6.43
CA PHE A 289 9.21 9.62 -5.46
C PHE A 289 10.45 10.49 -5.22
N ALA A 290 11.22 10.84 -6.24
CA ALA A 290 12.33 11.79 -6.08
C ALA A 290 11.83 13.23 -5.88
N PHE A 291 12.71 14.08 -5.34
CA PHE A 291 12.43 15.51 -5.18
C PHE A 291 12.04 16.14 -6.52
N ASN A 292 10.87 16.75 -6.57
CA ASN A 292 10.37 17.49 -7.72
C ASN A 292 10.16 18.96 -7.36
N ARG A 293 10.98 19.85 -7.92
CA ARG A 293 10.88 21.30 -7.67
C ARG A 293 9.60 21.95 -8.17
N ALA A 294 8.84 21.26 -9.02
CA ALA A 294 7.54 21.72 -9.48
C ALA A 294 6.41 21.43 -8.49
N GLU A 295 6.62 20.56 -7.51
CA GLU A 295 5.65 20.28 -6.47
C GLU A 295 5.55 21.43 -5.47
N THR A 296 4.33 21.89 -5.25
CA THR A 296 4.01 22.92 -4.27
C THR A 296 3.57 22.31 -2.95
N PHE A 297 3.50 23.12 -1.91
CA PHE A 297 3.06 22.70 -0.58
C PHE A 297 1.72 21.93 -0.59
N ASP A 298 0.81 22.29 -1.49
CA ASP A 298 -0.54 21.69 -1.58
C ASP A 298 -0.54 20.27 -2.18
N ILE A 299 0.58 19.86 -2.82
CA ILE A 299 0.72 18.53 -3.39
C ILE A 299 1.18 17.53 -2.33
N TYR A 300 1.99 17.99 -1.37
CA TYR A 300 2.49 17.13 -0.31
C TYR A 300 1.36 16.74 0.65
N ASP A 301 1.26 15.44 0.96
CA ASP A 301 0.36 14.94 1.99
C ASP A 301 0.54 15.73 3.30
N SER A 302 -0.55 16.07 3.98
CA SER A 302 -0.49 16.72 5.29
C SER A 302 0.02 15.76 6.37
N ARG A 303 0.46 16.28 7.52
CA ARG A 303 0.81 15.45 8.70
C ARG A 303 -0.30 14.47 9.04
N THR A 304 -1.54 14.95 9.06
CA THR A 304 -2.73 14.12 9.35
C THR A 304 -2.91 13.01 8.34
N VAL A 305 -2.76 13.31 7.05
CA VAL A 305 -2.87 12.30 5.98
C VAL A 305 -1.77 11.25 6.12
N CYS A 306 -0.53 11.63 6.40
CA CYS A 306 0.57 10.67 6.59
C CYS A 306 0.31 9.72 7.77
N VAL A 307 -0.13 10.23 8.92
CA VAL A 307 -0.48 9.41 10.09
C VAL A 307 -1.68 8.50 9.81
N GLN A 308 -2.76 9.06 9.26
CA GLN A 308 -3.96 8.27 8.95
C GLN A 308 -3.72 7.22 7.89
N ARG A 309 -2.80 7.46 6.95
CA ARG A 309 -2.38 6.47 5.94
C ARG A 309 -1.66 5.29 6.56
N LEU A 310 -0.72 5.53 7.47
CA LEU A 310 -0.08 4.44 8.22
C LEU A 310 -1.14 3.60 8.95
N ILE A 311 -2.06 4.24 9.66
CA ILE A 311 -3.13 3.55 10.38
C ILE A 311 -4.02 2.75 9.41
N ASP A 312 -4.43 3.35 8.29
CA ASP A 312 -5.29 2.70 7.29
C ASP A 312 -4.63 1.44 6.73
N LEU A 313 -3.37 1.53 6.32
CA LEU A 313 -2.63 0.40 5.76
C LEU A 313 -2.48 -0.73 6.79
N VAL A 314 -2.06 -0.41 8.01
CA VAL A 314 -1.91 -1.41 9.08
C VAL A 314 -3.24 -2.05 9.45
N SER A 315 -4.33 -1.27 9.48
CA SER A 315 -5.68 -1.79 9.73
C SER A 315 -6.16 -2.81 8.68
N ARG A 316 -5.57 -2.78 7.50
CA ARG A 316 -5.81 -3.73 6.40
C ARG A 316 -4.82 -4.89 6.37
N GLY A 317 -3.82 -4.90 7.26
CA GLY A 317 -2.76 -5.91 7.35
C GLY A 317 -1.54 -5.59 6.48
N GLY A 318 -1.34 -4.32 6.12
CA GLY A 318 -0.23 -3.84 5.31
C GLY A 318 0.89 -3.18 6.10
N VAL A 319 1.92 -2.80 5.34
CA VAL A 319 3.11 -2.05 5.76
C VAL A 319 3.19 -0.78 4.92
N LEU A 320 3.59 0.33 5.50
CA LEU A 320 3.84 1.57 4.77
C LEU A 320 5.33 1.73 4.46
N LEU A 321 5.69 1.90 3.19
CA LEU A 321 7.00 2.34 2.74
C LEU A 321 6.85 3.78 2.18
N LEU A 322 7.10 4.78 3.04
CA LEU A 322 6.89 6.19 2.70
C LEU A 322 8.17 6.81 2.15
N ASP A 323 8.09 7.32 0.93
CA ASP A 323 9.26 7.81 0.23
C ASP A 323 9.59 9.28 0.53
N VAL A 324 10.88 9.54 0.60
CA VAL A 324 11.49 10.88 0.60
C VAL A 324 12.47 11.00 -0.55
N GLY A 325 12.44 12.15 -1.25
CA GLY A 325 13.37 12.49 -2.32
C GLY A 325 14.39 13.53 -1.86
N PRO A 326 15.63 13.17 -1.53
CA PRO A 326 16.65 14.15 -1.19
C PRO A 326 17.07 15.00 -2.38
N THR A 327 17.51 16.24 -2.10
CA THR A 327 18.11 17.13 -3.10
C THR A 327 19.51 16.67 -3.49
N ALA A 328 20.02 17.13 -4.63
CA ALA A 328 21.34 16.73 -5.15
C ALA A 328 22.51 17.03 -4.20
N ASP A 329 22.35 17.98 -3.30
CA ASP A 329 23.33 18.32 -2.26
C ASP A 329 23.26 17.43 -1.02
N GLY A 330 22.26 16.52 -0.91
CA GLY A 330 22.15 15.52 0.16
C GLY A 330 21.28 15.93 1.33
N ARG A 331 20.40 16.92 1.18
CA ARG A 331 19.42 17.29 2.21
C ARG A 331 18.07 16.66 1.93
N ILE A 332 17.44 16.11 2.95
CA ILE A 332 16.02 15.77 2.89
C ILE A 332 15.22 17.08 3.01
N PRO A 333 14.30 17.40 2.08
CA PRO A 333 13.49 18.60 2.16
C PRO A 333 12.75 18.72 3.49
N LEU A 334 12.76 19.90 4.10
CA LEU A 334 12.19 20.11 5.43
C LEU A 334 10.72 19.70 5.53
N ILE A 335 9.95 19.84 4.44
CA ILE A 335 8.56 19.41 4.42
C ILE A 335 8.45 17.88 4.58
N MET A 336 9.34 17.11 3.97
CA MET A 336 9.36 15.65 4.10
C MET A 336 9.81 15.24 5.51
N VAL A 337 10.86 15.88 6.05
CA VAL A 337 11.28 15.68 7.45
C VAL A 337 10.13 15.95 8.43
N ASP A 338 9.41 17.03 8.24
CA ASP A 338 8.26 17.40 9.05
C ASP A 338 7.16 16.32 9.06
N ARG A 339 6.90 15.69 7.91
CA ARG A 339 5.90 14.62 7.80
C ARG A 339 6.37 13.33 8.48
N LEU A 340 7.64 12.97 8.30
CA LEU A 340 8.22 11.82 9.00
C LEU A 340 8.17 12.00 10.52
N LEU A 341 8.55 13.17 11.02
CA LEU A 341 8.55 13.45 12.45
C LEU A 341 7.13 13.48 13.04
N ALA A 342 6.12 13.93 12.28
CA ALA A 342 4.74 13.87 12.73
C ALA A 342 4.24 12.43 12.93
N ILE A 343 4.67 11.49 12.07
CA ILE A 343 4.42 10.06 12.27
C ILE A 343 5.11 9.59 13.55
N GLY A 344 6.38 9.95 13.74
CA GLY A 344 7.15 9.57 14.93
C GLY A 344 6.56 10.08 16.23
N ASP A 345 6.19 11.37 16.29
CA ASP A 345 5.58 11.99 17.46
C ASP A 345 4.22 11.32 17.81
N TRP A 346 3.45 10.90 16.80
CA TRP A 346 2.22 10.15 17.01
C TRP A 346 2.49 8.70 17.49
N LEU A 347 3.50 8.03 16.90
CA LEU A 347 3.89 6.65 17.29
C LEU A 347 4.52 6.58 18.69
N GLU A 348 5.18 7.64 19.17
CA GLU A 348 5.71 7.70 20.55
C GLU A 348 4.60 7.48 21.58
N VAL A 349 3.39 7.95 21.30
CA VAL A 349 2.21 7.81 22.16
C VAL A 349 1.41 6.56 21.84
N ASN A 350 1.25 6.23 20.55
CA ASN A 350 0.28 5.26 20.07
C ASN A 350 0.91 4.01 19.42
N GLY A 351 2.23 3.84 19.52
CA GLY A 351 2.96 2.78 18.81
C GLY A 351 2.49 1.37 19.13
N GLU A 352 1.99 1.10 20.35
CA GLU A 352 1.42 -0.21 20.70
C GLU A 352 0.18 -0.58 19.86
N ALA A 353 -0.51 0.41 19.31
CA ALA A 353 -1.68 0.23 18.45
C ALA A 353 -1.31 -0.03 16.97
N ILE A 354 -0.01 0.00 16.64
CA ILE A 354 0.52 -0.22 15.28
C ILE A 354 1.48 -1.40 15.26
N LYS A 355 2.56 -1.33 16.06
CA LYS A 355 3.64 -2.34 16.03
C LYS A 355 3.17 -3.67 16.61
N GLY A 356 3.41 -4.74 15.87
CA GLY A 356 2.98 -6.09 16.23
C GLY A 356 1.46 -6.29 16.22
N THR A 357 0.70 -5.39 15.61
CA THR A 357 -0.75 -5.57 15.47
C THR A 357 -1.09 -6.27 14.14
N THR A 358 -2.29 -6.81 14.08
CA THR A 358 -2.85 -7.42 12.88
C THR A 358 -4.04 -6.63 12.36
N ARG A 359 -4.53 -7.02 11.17
CA ARG A 359 -5.66 -6.36 10.49
C ARG A 359 -6.88 -6.20 11.39
N SER A 360 -7.67 -5.18 11.07
CA SER A 360 -8.98 -4.91 11.68
C SER A 360 -9.90 -6.14 11.62
N PRO A 361 -10.62 -6.45 12.71
CA PRO A 361 -11.72 -7.42 12.65
C PRO A 361 -12.98 -6.84 12.01
N PHE A 362 -13.04 -5.51 11.77
CA PHE A 362 -14.16 -4.86 11.10
C PHE A 362 -13.86 -4.67 9.60
N LYS A 363 -14.85 -4.79 8.75
CA LYS A 363 -14.77 -4.45 7.33
C LYS A 363 -14.69 -2.93 7.14
N SER A 364 -15.52 -2.18 7.86
CA SER A 364 -15.51 -0.71 7.85
C SER A 364 -15.96 -0.14 9.20
N LEU A 365 -15.50 1.07 9.48
CA LEU A 365 -15.92 1.85 10.65
C LEU A 365 -16.15 3.30 10.19
N PRO A 366 -17.31 3.90 10.47
CA PRO A 366 -17.68 5.21 9.91
C PRO A 366 -16.83 6.38 10.44
N TRP A 367 -16.16 6.18 11.57
CA TRP A 367 -15.39 7.20 12.28
C TRP A 367 -13.86 6.97 12.25
N GLY A 368 -13.38 5.88 11.60
CA GLY A 368 -11.94 5.61 11.55
C GLY A 368 -11.58 4.18 11.21
N ARG A 369 -10.62 3.63 11.93
CA ARG A 369 -10.04 2.30 11.70
C ARG A 369 -9.87 1.53 13.01
N ALA A 370 -9.54 0.24 12.89
CA ALA A 370 -9.16 -0.57 14.06
C ALA A 370 -7.96 -1.46 13.72
N THR A 371 -7.18 -1.78 14.74
CA THR A 371 -6.14 -2.81 14.73
C THR A 371 -6.31 -3.70 15.95
N GLN A 372 -5.71 -4.88 15.93
CA GLN A 372 -5.85 -5.82 17.06
C GLN A 372 -4.52 -6.52 17.36
N LYS A 373 -4.34 -6.86 18.63
CA LYS A 373 -3.23 -7.67 19.10
C LYS A 373 -3.69 -8.48 20.31
N ASP A 374 -3.60 -9.80 20.22
CA ASP A 374 -4.04 -10.74 21.26
C ASP A 374 -5.51 -10.49 21.68
N ASP A 375 -5.74 -10.07 22.91
CA ASP A 375 -7.05 -9.73 23.48
C ASP A 375 -7.30 -8.20 23.53
N ALA A 376 -6.47 -7.40 22.85
CA ALA A 376 -6.63 -5.96 22.74
C ALA A 376 -7.15 -5.56 21.36
N LEU A 377 -8.10 -4.62 21.36
CA LEU A 377 -8.63 -3.96 20.17
C LEU A 377 -8.34 -2.46 20.28
N TYR A 378 -7.70 -1.89 19.28
CA TYR A 378 -7.36 -0.48 19.19
C TYR A 378 -8.25 0.20 18.18
N LEU A 379 -9.04 1.18 18.63
CA LEU A 379 -9.96 1.96 17.83
C LEU A 379 -9.32 3.31 17.48
N HIS A 380 -8.93 3.50 16.22
CA HIS A 380 -8.32 4.73 15.73
C HIS A 380 -9.40 5.69 15.24
N VAL A 381 -9.73 6.67 16.06
CA VAL A 381 -10.80 7.64 15.78
C VAL A 381 -10.23 8.79 14.96
N PHE A 382 -10.65 8.91 13.69
CA PHE A 382 -10.33 10.01 12.79
C PHE A 382 -11.37 11.12 12.92
N ASP A 383 -12.65 10.73 12.91
CA ASP A 383 -13.78 11.62 13.03
C ASP A 383 -14.38 11.50 14.43
N TRP A 384 -14.12 12.50 15.28
CA TRP A 384 -14.61 12.52 16.64
C TRP A 384 -16.13 12.70 16.66
N PRO A 385 -16.89 11.83 17.38
CA PRO A 385 -18.35 11.92 17.42
C PRO A 385 -18.78 13.22 18.11
N ALA A 386 -19.74 13.92 17.50
CA ALA A 386 -20.21 15.22 17.98
C ALA A 386 -20.90 15.20 19.36
N ASP A 387 -21.39 14.02 19.75
CA ASP A 387 -22.07 13.75 21.03
C ASP A 387 -21.14 13.05 22.04
N ASP A 388 -19.84 12.97 21.76
CA ASP A 388 -18.84 12.24 22.56
C ASP A 388 -19.18 10.75 22.79
N ARG A 389 -19.95 10.13 21.91
CA ARG A 389 -20.38 8.72 22.01
C ARG A 389 -19.82 7.90 20.85
N LEU A 390 -18.76 7.10 21.11
CA LEU A 390 -18.16 6.25 20.09
C LEU A 390 -18.93 4.94 19.97
N VAL A 391 -19.65 4.76 18.87
CA VAL A 391 -20.40 3.55 18.57
C VAL A 391 -19.50 2.53 17.88
N VAL A 392 -19.34 1.34 18.48
CA VAL A 392 -18.57 0.21 17.94
C VAL A 392 -19.54 -0.89 17.52
N PRO A 393 -19.81 -1.05 16.23
CA PRO A 393 -20.81 -2.00 15.75
C PRO A 393 -20.30 -3.44 15.86
N GLY A 394 -21.20 -4.38 16.13
CA GLY A 394 -20.97 -5.82 16.00
C GLY A 394 -19.96 -6.46 16.95
N LEU A 395 -19.26 -5.73 17.80
CA LEU A 395 -18.30 -6.32 18.74
C LEU A 395 -19.02 -7.16 19.80
N GLU A 396 -18.77 -8.48 19.82
CA GLU A 396 -19.48 -9.43 20.69
C GLU A 396 -18.80 -9.66 22.04
N ASN A 397 -17.47 -9.46 22.11
CA ASN A 397 -16.71 -9.74 23.33
C ASN A 397 -17.22 -8.93 24.52
N ARG A 398 -17.10 -9.53 25.71
CA ARG A 398 -17.15 -8.75 26.94
C ARG A 398 -15.91 -7.87 27.03
N ILE A 399 -16.12 -6.59 27.37
CA ILE A 399 -15.06 -5.62 27.60
C ILE A 399 -14.66 -5.70 29.07
N ARG A 400 -13.35 -5.83 29.31
CA ARG A 400 -12.77 -5.76 30.66
C ARG A 400 -12.43 -4.34 31.04
N ARG A 401 -11.93 -3.56 30.04
CA ARG A 401 -11.46 -2.21 30.27
C ARG A 401 -11.46 -1.42 28.96
N ALA A 402 -11.73 -0.12 29.06
CA ALA A 402 -11.60 0.85 27.98
C ALA A 402 -10.73 2.02 28.44
N THR A 403 -9.73 2.42 27.66
CA THR A 403 -8.81 3.52 27.96
C THR A 403 -8.46 4.29 26.71
N MET A 404 -8.03 5.54 26.85
CA MET A 404 -7.45 6.33 25.75
C MET A 404 -5.93 6.33 25.87
N LEU A 405 -5.22 5.97 24.80
CA LEU A 405 -3.77 6.10 24.79
C LEU A 405 -3.38 7.57 24.86
N GLY A 406 -2.34 7.89 25.63
CA GLY A 406 -1.87 9.26 25.82
C GLY A 406 -2.80 10.18 26.62
N ASP A 407 -3.82 9.64 27.32
CA ASP A 407 -4.64 10.47 28.24
C ASP A 407 -3.73 11.12 29.30
N ARG A 408 -3.93 12.42 29.51
CA ARG A 408 -3.22 13.22 30.54
C ARG A 408 -3.46 12.71 31.96
N ARG A 409 -4.48 11.89 32.16
CA ARG A 409 -4.81 11.18 33.41
C ARG A 409 -4.48 9.69 33.26
N PRO A 410 -3.22 9.26 33.52
CA PRO A 410 -2.81 7.89 33.34
C PRO A 410 -3.74 6.92 34.09
N GLY A 411 -4.20 5.88 33.39
CA GLY A 411 -5.05 4.85 33.97
C GLY A 411 -6.53 5.22 34.08
N ARG A 412 -6.98 6.37 33.53
CA ARG A 412 -8.40 6.70 33.43
C ARG A 412 -9.13 5.63 32.63
N GLU A 413 -10.10 5.02 33.23
CA GLU A 413 -11.03 4.11 32.56
C GLU A 413 -12.18 4.91 31.97
N LEU A 414 -12.63 4.49 30.78
CA LEU A 414 -13.77 5.08 30.08
C LEU A 414 -15.01 4.25 30.39
N GLU A 415 -16.12 4.93 30.61
CA GLU A 415 -17.43 4.30 30.74
C GLU A 415 -17.87 3.73 29.37
N PHE A 416 -18.52 2.60 29.40
CA PHE A 416 -19.08 1.97 28.19
C PHE A 416 -20.34 1.22 28.51
N ASP A 417 -21.24 1.12 27.54
CA ASP A 417 -22.51 0.41 27.67
C ASP A 417 -22.89 -0.28 26.34
N ARG A 418 -23.77 -1.27 26.40
CA ARG A 418 -24.37 -1.88 25.21
C ARG A 418 -25.78 -1.37 25.02
N GLN A 419 -26.04 -0.81 23.84
CA GLN A 419 -27.39 -0.36 23.47
C GLN A 419 -28.30 -1.55 23.12
N ASP A 420 -29.61 -1.27 23.09
CA ASP A 420 -30.60 -2.15 22.48
C ASP A 420 -30.18 -2.43 21.01
N GLY A 421 -29.99 -3.70 20.67
CA GLY A 421 -29.40 -4.10 19.37
C GLY A 421 -27.94 -4.53 19.43
N GLY A 422 -27.29 -4.44 20.62
CA GLY A 422 -25.99 -5.03 20.93
C GLY A 422 -24.76 -4.20 20.56
N ALA A 423 -24.91 -3.01 19.96
CA ALA A 423 -23.76 -2.13 19.68
C ALA A 423 -23.12 -1.65 20.99
N LEU A 424 -21.78 -1.71 21.04
CA LEU A 424 -21.02 -1.13 22.15
C LEU A 424 -20.93 0.39 21.95
N VAL A 425 -21.15 1.16 23.00
CA VAL A 425 -20.93 2.61 23.03
C VAL A 425 -19.93 2.94 24.10
N VAL A 426 -18.84 3.62 23.73
CA VAL A 426 -17.83 4.13 24.65
C VAL A 426 -18.08 5.63 24.87
N ASP A 427 -18.13 6.06 26.13
CA ASP A 427 -18.31 7.46 26.49
C ASP A 427 -16.95 8.18 26.45
N LEU A 428 -16.83 9.16 25.57
CA LEU A 428 -15.65 9.99 25.39
C LEU A 428 -15.75 11.35 26.08
N ALA A 429 -16.80 11.60 26.86
CA ALA A 429 -17.05 12.88 27.50
C ALA A 429 -15.87 13.34 28.38
N GLY A 430 -15.46 14.58 28.19
CA GLY A 430 -14.33 15.20 28.90
C GLY A 430 -12.95 14.67 28.47
N LEU A 431 -12.85 13.97 27.33
CA LEU A 431 -11.62 13.74 26.58
C LEU A 431 -11.45 14.85 25.55
N HIS A 432 -10.24 14.93 24.99
CA HIS A 432 -9.91 15.81 23.88
C HIS A 432 -9.24 15.00 22.79
N PRO A 433 -9.71 15.09 21.54
CA PRO A 433 -9.09 14.38 20.44
C PRO A 433 -7.66 14.87 20.19
N PHE A 434 -6.77 13.96 19.79
CA PHE A 434 -5.48 14.32 19.22
C PHE A 434 -5.66 14.82 17.77
N GLU A 435 -4.71 15.63 17.31
CA GLU A 435 -4.78 16.32 16.02
C GLU A 435 -4.96 15.37 14.83
N HIS A 436 -4.31 14.21 14.83
CA HIS A 436 -4.26 13.33 13.65
C HIS A 436 -5.18 12.13 13.78
N ALA A 437 -5.16 11.46 14.91
CA ALA A 437 -6.00 10.34 15.27
C ALA A 437 -5.90 10.06 16.77
N THR A 438 -7.02 9.76 17.40
CA THR A 438 -7.06 9.36 18.81
C THR A 438 -7.27 7.86 18.91
N VAL A 439 -6.54 7.18 19.81
CA VAL A 439 -6.67 5.74 19.99
C VAL A 439 -7.38 5.39 21.28
N ILE A 440 -8.49 4.67 21.16
CA ILE A 440 -9.19 4.05 22.28
C ILE A 440 -8.83 2.56 22.30
N LYS A 441 -8.23 2.12 23.39
CA LYS A 441 -7.87 0.72 23.63
C LYS A 441 -8.99 0.03 24.40
N LEU A 442 -9.46 -1.10 23.87
CA LEU A 442 -10.38 -2.00 24.54
C LEU A 442 -9.64 -3.30 24.90
N GLU A 443 -9.63 -3.66 26.17
CA GLU A 443 -9.19 -4.98 26.65
C GLU A 443 -10.40 -5.92 26.72
N LEU A 444 -10.29 -7.06 26.03
CA LEU A 444 -11.41 -7.97 25.78
C LEU A 444 -11.25 -9.29 26.54
N ASP A 445 -12.34 -10.02 26.72
CA ASP A 445 -12.29 -11.43 27.09
C ASP A 445 -12.03 -12.26 25.82
N GLY A 446 -10.74 -12.56 25.57
CA GLY A 446 -10.25 -13.31 24.40
C GLY A 446 -10.15 -12.46 23.12
N ALA A 447 -9.67 -13.08 22.04
CA ALA A 447 -9.47 -12.42 20.74
C ALA A 447 -10.76 -11.75 20.25
N PRO A 448 -10.65 -10.59 19.55
CA PRO A 448 -11.81 -9.85 19.04
C PRO A 448 -12.74 -10.70 18.17
N ARG A 449 -14.03 -10.68 18.48
CA ARG A 449 -15.09 -11.31 17.69
C ARG A 449 -16.10 -10.26 17.28
N VAL A 450 -16.31 -10.12 15.96
CA VAL A 450 -17.19 -9.11 15.39
C VAL A 450 -18.23 -9.77 14.49
N ASP A 451 -19.51 -9.57 14.81
CA ASP A 451 -20.61 -9.86 13.90
C ASP A 451 -20.64 -8.76 12.80
N GLN A 452 -20.18 -9.12 11.62
CA GLN A 452 -20.09 -8.22 10.47
C GLN A 452 -21.35 -8.23 9.60
N SER A 453 -22.43 -8.82 10.08
CA SER A 453 -23.67 -8.80 9.33
C SER A 453 -24.27 -7.40 9.26
N VAL A 454 -24.72 -7.04 8.06
CA VAL A 454 -25.51 -5.82 7.83
C VAL A 454 -26.79 -5.91 8.64
N ARG A 455 -27.09 -4.88 9.42
CA ARG A 455 -28.28 -4.78 10.25
C ARG A 455 -29.17 -3.64 9.81
N ALA A 456 -30.45 -3.76 10.09
CA ALA A 456 -31.41 -2.72 9.81
C ALA A 456 -31.13 -1.44 10.63
N ASP A 457 -31.31 -0.28 10.00
CA ASP A 457 -31.31 1.01 10.70
C ASP A 457 -32.59 1.17 11.56
N ALA A 458 -32.75 2.29 12.25
CA ALA A 458 -33.88 2.58 13.11
C ALA A 458 -35.24 2.59 12.37
N ALA A 459 -35.24 2.71 11.04
CA ALA A 459 -36.41 2.62 10.20
C ALA A 459 -36.64 1.20 9.62
N GLY A 460 -35.84 0.24 10.05
CA GLY A 460 -35.91 -1.15 9.58
C GLY A 460 -35.30 -1.36 8.18
N VAL A 461 -34.55 -0.38 7.64
CA VAL A 461 -33.97 -0.43 6.30
C VAL A 461 -32.57 -1.05 6.36
N LEU A 462 -32.32 -2.05 5.52
CA LEU A 462 -31.01 -2.67 5.32
C LEU A 462 -30.36 -2.07 4.06
N ARG A 463 -29.09 -1.69 4.18
CA ARG A 463 -28.31 -1.14 3.05
C ARG A 463 -27.03 -1.95 2.87
N LEU A 464 -26.89 -2.59 1.73
CA LEU A 464 -25.69 -3.32 1.35
C LEU A 464 -24.76 -2.35 0.59
N LEU A 465 -23.64 -2.01 1.19
CA LEU A 465 -22.65 -1.08 0.64
C LEU A 465 -21.46 -1.84 0.05
N PRO A 466 -20.77 -1.26 -0.95
CA PRO A 466 -19.61 -1.88 -1.60
C PRO A 466 -18.49 -2.27 -0.61
N GLY A 467 -18.12 -1.37 0.31
CA GLY A 467 -17.07 -1.61 1.32
C GLY A 467 -17.39 -2.71 2.34
N GLU A 468 -18.67 -3.13 2.44
CA GLU A 468 -19.11 -4.22 3.31
C GLU A 468 -19.16 -5.58 2.58
N ALA A 469 -18.96 -5.58 1.25
CA ALA A 469 -18.98 -6.79 0.46
C ALA A 469 -17.70 -7.63 0.65
N SER A 470 -17.84 -8.94 0.63
CA SER A 470 -16.77 -9.87 0.34
C SER A 470 -16.73 -10.10 -1.16
N ILE A 471 -15.62 -9.75 -1.81
CA ILE A 471 -15.48 -9.89 -3.26
C ILE A 471 -14.68 -11.15 -3.55
N GLU A 472 -15.19 -11.97 -4.46
CA GLU A 472 -14.52 -13.16 -4.98
C GLU A 472 -14.42 -13.11 -6.51
N GLY A 473 -13.36 -13.72 -7.04
CA GLY A 473 -13.11 -13.78 -8.48
C GLY A 473 -12.43 -12.54 -9.08
N PRO A 474 -11.99 -12.63 -10.36
CA PRO A 474 -11.26 -11.56 -11.04
C PRO A 474 -12.19 -10.49 -11.61
N GLY A 475 -11.65 -9.27 -11.83
CA GLY A 475 -12.33 -8.22 -12.59
C GLY A 475 -13.53 -7.56 -11.88
N LEU A 476 -13.56 -7.61 -10.55
CA LEU A 476 -14.49 -6.85 -9.71
C LEU A 476 -13.73 -6.25 -8.56
N ARG A 477 -14.01 -5.00 -8.21
CA ARG A 477 -13.43 -4.33 -7.06
C ARG A 477 -14.31 -3.21 -6.53
N VAL A 478 -14.08 -2.79 -5.29
CA VAL A 478 -14.58 -1.52 -4.78
C VAL A 478 -13.72 -0.41 -5.37
N GLU A 479 -14.35 0.63 -5.86
CA GLU A 479 -13.70 1.83 -6.34
C GLU A 479 -14.43 3.08 -5.84
N GLN A 480 -13.75 4.22 -5.85
CA GLN A 480 -14.38 5.50 -5.59
C GLN A 480 -14.62 6.22 -6.91
N TYR A 481 -15.86 6.54 -7.17
CA TYR A 481 -16.30 7.29 -8.34
C TYR A 481 -17.06 8.54 -7.89
N PRO A 482 -16.77 9.74 -8.43
CA PRO A 482 -17.49 10.94 -8.04
C PRO A 482 -18.97 10.84 -8.42
N ASP A 483 -19.83 11.34 -7.55
CA ASP A 483 -21.23 11.57 -7.91
C ASP A 483 -21.36 12.84 -8.78
N LEU A 484 -22.58 13.16 -9.22
CA LEU A 484 -22.85 14.34 -10.07
C LEU A 484 -22.47 15.68 -9.39
N ALA A 485 -22.29 15.70 -8.06
CA ALA A 485 -21.83 16.86 -7.31
C ALA A 485 -20.30 16.85 -7.12
N GLY A 486 -19.60 15.83 -7.68
CA GLY A 486 -18.15 15.67 -7.54
C GLY A 486 -17.71 15.04 -6.21
N THR A 487 -18.65 14.55 -5.39
CA THR A 487 -18.33 13.89 -4.12
C THR A 487 -17.92 12.45 -4.40
N PRO A 488 -16.70 11.99 -3.97
CA PRO A 488 -16.30 10.58 -4.09
C PRO A 488 -17.27 9.68 -3.34
N ARG A 489 -17.74 8.63 -4.02
CA ARG A 489 -18.59 7.61 -3.44
C ARG A 489 -18.09 6.23 -3.85
N GLU A 490 -18.18 5.28 -2.93
CA GLU A 490 -17.84 3.88 -3.23
C GLU A 490 -18.88 3.25 -4.16
N ASN A 491 -18.39 2.45 -5.10
CA ASN A 491 -19.18 1.52 -5.89
C ASN A 491 -18.40 0.22 -6.18
N LEU A 492 -19.11 -0.85 -6.42
CA LEU A 492 -18.57 -2.03 -7.09
C LEU A 492 -18.38 -1.68 -8.55
N GLY A 493 -17.16 -1.75 -9.06
CA GLY A 493 -16.82 -1.39 -10.44
C GLY A 493 -15.81 -2.34 -11.08
N PHE A 494 -15.41 -2.05 -12.32
CA PHE A 494 -14.55 -2.91 -13.14
C PHE A 494 -15.08 -4.35 -13.32
N TRP A 495 -16.37 -4.57 -13.18
CA TRP A 495 -16.98 -5.90 -13.20
C TRP A 495 -16.93 -6.51 -14.58
N SER A 496 -15.81 -7.15 -14.92
CA SER A 496 -15.50 -7.67 -16.27
C SER A 496 -15.51 -9.20 -16.37
N SER A 497 -15.83 -9.91 -15.28
CA SER A 497 -15.89 -11.37 -15.26
C SER A 497 -17.19 -11.89 -14.65
N THR A 498 -17.77 -12.91 -15.24
CA THR A 498 -18.90 -13.67 -14.68
C THR A 498 -18.51 -14.57 -13.53
N ASP A 499 -17.20 -14.84 -13.35
CA ASP A 499 -16.67 -15.62 -12.23
C ASP A 499 -16.53 -14.77 -10.95
N ALA A 500 -16.75 -13.45 -11.05
CA ALA A 500 -16.68 -12.56 -9.92
C ALA A 500 -18.05 -12.40 -9.24
N SER A 501 -18.03 -12.26 -7.92
CA SER A 501 -19.21 -12.02 -7.10
C SER A 501 -18.92 -11.08 -5.93
N ALA A 502 -19.98 -10.40 -5.46
CA ALA A 502 -19.97 -9.64 -4.22
C ALA A 502 -21.00 -10.25 -3.26
N ALA A 503 -20.58 -10.55 -2.02
CA ALA A 503 -21.40 -11.20 -1.01
C ALA A 503 -21.46 -10.38 0.27
N TRP A 504 -22.63 -10.32 0.90
CA TRP A 504 -22.90 -9.69 2.20
C TRP A 504 -23.51 -10.70 3.15
N SER A 505 -23.08 -10.66 4.41
CA SER A 505 -23.83 -11.30 5.51
C SER A 505 -24.89 -10.32 5.99
N VAL A 506 -26.15 -10.70 6.02
CA VAL A 506 -27.27 -9.81 6.33
C VAL A 506 -28.17 -10.44 7.38
N ARG A 507 -28.51 -9.69 8.43
CA ARG A 507 -29.46 -10.13 9.44
C ARG A 507 -30.80 -9.47 9.20
N PHE A 508 -31.72 -10.23 8.62
CA PHE A 508 -33.10 -9.82 8.39
C PHE A 508 -33.95 -10.01 9.64
N GLU A 509 -35.05 -9.26 9.75
CA GLU A 509 -36.11 -9.62 10.68
C GLU A 509 -36.89 -10.87 10.17
N PRO A 510 -37.01 -11.94 10.99
CA PRO A 510 -37.65 -13.18 10.54
C PRO A 510 -39.04 -12.95 9.93
N GLY A 511 -39.30 -13.55 8.77
CA GLY A 511 -40.60 -13.50 8.10
C GLY A 511 -41.00 -12.13 7.55
N ARG A 512 -40.19 -11.08 7.72
CA ARG A 512 -40.54 -9.73 7.27
C ARG A 512 -40.42 -9.60 5.73
N ARG A 513 -41.33 -8.85 5.15
CA ARG A 513 -41.34 -8.54 3.73
C ARG A 513 -40.60 -7.24 3.46
N TYR A 514 -39.79 -7.21 2.40
CA TYR A 514 -38.98 -6.07 1.97
C TYR A 514 -39.20 -5.79 0.50
N GLU A 515 -39.27 -4.51 0.12
CA GLU A 515 -39.07 -4.02 -1.24
C GLU A 515 -37.55 -3.91 -1.48
N VAL A 516 -37.06 -4.50 -2.57
CA VAL A 516 -35.62 -4.51 -2.91
C VAL A 516 -35.35 -3.50 -4.02
N ARG A 517 -34.34 -2.66 -3.81
CA ARG A 517 -33.88 -1.65 -4.79
C ARG A 517 -32.38 -1.77 -5.00
N ILE A 518 -31.93 -1.46 -6.23
CA ILE A 518 -30.51 -1.34 -6.61
C ILE A 518 -30.22 0.05 -7.13
N ASP A 519 -29.07 0.62 -6.73
CA ASP A 519 -28.52 1.88 -7.26
C ASP A 519 -27.31 1.54 -8.13
N PHE A 520 -27.42 1.76 -9.46
CA PHE A 520 -26.40 1.34 -10.41
C PHE A 520 -26.23 2.33 -11.57
N ALA A 521 -25.06 2.25 -12.24
CA ALA A 521 -24.74 2.98 -13.46
C ALA A 521 -24.18 2.05 -14.53
N CYS A 522 -24.49 2.32 -15.80
CA CYS A 522 -23.99 1.58 -16.95
C CYS A 522 -23.95 2.48 -18.19
N ARG A 523 -22.82 2.51 -18.89
CA ARG A 523 -22.72 3.24 -20.16
C ARG A 523 -23.47 2.50 -21.29
N GLU A 524 -23.76 3.20 -22.37
CA GLU A 524 -24.59 2.68 -23.46
C GLU A 524 -23.95 1.47 -24.15
N GLU A 525 -22.65 1.52 -24.41
CA GLU A 525 -21.92 0.46 -25.11
C GLU A 525 -21.76 -0.83 -24.29
N ALA A 526 -21.97 -0.76 -23.00
CA ALA A 526 -21.90 -1.90 -22.06
C ALA A 526 -23.28 -2.42 -21.64
N SER A 527 -24.35 -1.78 -22.11
CA SER A 527 -25.72 -2.11 -21.73
C SER A 527 -26.21 -3.47 -22.27
N GLY A 528 -27.26 -4.01 -21.66
CA GLY A 528 -27.85 -5.32 -22.03
C GLY A 528 -27.27 -6.49 -21.26
N GLY A 529 -26.39 -6.24 -20.28
CA GLY A 529 -25.90 -7.23 -19.33
C GLY A 529 -26.97 -7.68 -18.34
N ARG A 530 -26.62 -8.64 -17.52
CA ARG A 530 -27.50 -9.20 -16.49
C ARG A 530 -26.75 -9.45 -15.19
N LEU A 531 -27.33 -8.99 -14.11
CA LEU A 531 -26.94 -9.36 -12.75
C LEU A 531 -27.99 -10.30 -12.13
N GLU A 532 -27.60 -11.08 -11.17
CA GLU A 532 -28.48 -11.91 -10.34
C GLU A 532 -28.16 -11.69 -8.87
N LEU A 533 -29.20 -11.41 -8.10
CA LEU A 533 -29.14 -11.28 -6.64
C LEU A 533 -29.73 -12.54 -6.02
N GLU A 534 -28.89 -13.32 -5.36
CA GLU A 534 -29.28 -14.49 -4.56
C GLU A 534 -29.50 -14.05 -3.13
N CYS A 535 -30.64 -14.39 -2.54
CA CYS A 535 -31.00 -14.01 -1.18
C CYS A 535 -31.97 -15.02 -0.57
N GLY A 536 -31.62 -15.60 0.59
CA GLY A 536 -32.51 -16.48 1.33
C GLY A 536 -33.05 -17.69 0.56
N GLY A 537 -32.29 -18.20 -0.42
CA GLY A 537 -32.69 -19.29 -1.33
C GLY A 537 -33.56 -18.86 -2.50
N GLY A 538 -33.90 -17.57 -2.63
CA GLY A 538 -34.53 -16.97 -3.79
C GLY A 538 -33.52 -16.27 -4.71
N MET A 539 -33.89 -16.05 -5.97
CA MET A 539 -33.05 -15.38 -6.95
C MET A 539 -33.84 -14.29 -7.69
N ILE A 540 -33.25 -13.10 -7.75
CA ILE A 540 -33.81 -11.94 -8.48
C ILE A 540 -32.90 -11.63 -9.66
N GLY A 541 -33.41 -11.78 -10.88
CA GLY A 541 -32.69 -11.42 -12.11
C GLY A 541 -32.80 -9.93 -12.40
N ILE A 542 -31.66 -9.26 -12.61
CA ILE A 542 -31.56 -7.81 -12.77
C ILE A 542 -31.05 -7.51 -14.19
N PRO A 543 -31.91 -7.05 -15.11
CA PRO A 543 -31.44 -6.54 -16.40
C PRO A 543 -30.69 -5.21 -16.18
N VAL A 544 -29.57 -5.03 -16.87
CA VAL A 544 -28.73 -3.85 -16.79
C VAL A 544 -28.87 -3.02 -18.08
N PRO A 545 -29.82 -2.09 -18.17
CA PRO A 545 -29.90 -1.16 -19.29
C PRO A 545 -28.89 -0.02 -19.10
N SER A 546 -28.73 0.77 -20.17
CA SER A 546 -27.94 2.00 -20.13
C SER A 546 -28.55 3.03 -19.18
N THR A 547 -27.68 3.69 -18.41
CA THR A 547 -27.95 4.94 -17.71
C THR A 547 -27.14 6.10 -18.32
N PHE A 548 -26.55 5.89 -19.51
CA PHE A 548 -25.79 6.86 -20.30
C PHE A 548 -24.45 7.29 -19.70
N GLY A 549 -23.87 6.52 -18.77
CA GLY A 549 -22.56 6.80 -18.20
C GLY A 549 -22.23 5.91 -17.01
N TRP A 550 -20.94 5.76 -16.68
CA TRP A 550 -20.47 5.07 -15.46
C TRP A 550 -20.67 5.91 -14.18
N ASP A 551 -20.99 7.20 -14.35
CA ASP A 551 -21.21 8.21 -13.31
C ASP A 551 -22.69 8.57 -13.10
N ARG A 552 -23.59 8.09 -13.98
CA ARG A 552 -25.01 8.37 -13.93
C ARG A 552 -25.77 7.24 -13.27
N PHE A 553 -25.89 7.32 -11.96
CA PHE A 553 -26.54 6.31 -11.14
C PHE A 553 -28.08 6.48 -11.17
N GLU A 554 -28.77 5.36 -11.32
CA GLU A 554 -30.24 5.27 -11.26
C GLU A 554 -30.65 4.20 -10.26
N ILE A 555 -31.68 4.53 -9.45
CA ILE A 555 -32.29 3.58 -8.53
C ILE A 555 -33.39 2.83 -9.24
N ARG A 556 -33.36 1.49 -9.18
CA ARG A 556 -34.41 0.62 -9.71
C ARG A 556 -34.98 -0.30 -8.66
N GLU A 557 -36.28 -0.48 -8.69
CA GLU A 557 -37.01 -1.47 -7.93
C GLU A 557 -36.85 -2.84 -8.57
N LEU A 558 -36.53 -3.85 -7.77
CA LEU A 558 -36.27 -5.22 -8.19
C LEU A 558 -37.43 -6.17 -7.85
N GLY A 559 -38.35 -5.74 -7.01
CA GLY A 559 -39.48 -6.52 -6.50
C GLY A 559 -39.40 -6.76 -5.00
N ASP A 560 -40.24 -7.67 -4.54
CA ASP A 560 -40.36 -7.99 -3.10
C ASP A 560 -39.56 -9.23 -2.72
N PHE A 561 -39.02 -9.19 -1.51
CA PHE A 561 -38.33 -10.30 -0.87
C PHE A 561 -38.94 -10.56 0.51
N THR A 562 -39.20 -11.82 0.87
CA THR A 562 -39.62 -12.21 2.21
C THR A 562 -38.46 -12.90 2.91
N ALA A 563 -38.05 -12.36 4.06
CA ALA A 563 -36.95 -12.89 4.84
C ALA A 563 -37.23 -14.30 5.35
N PRO A 564 -36.19 -15.14 5.52
CA PRO A 564 -36.33 -16.43 6.21
C PRO A 564 -36.89 -16.29 7.62
N GLU A 565 -37.58 -17.32 8.09
CA GLU A 565 -38.12 -17.37 9.46
C GLU A 565 -37.03 -17.56 10.55
N ALA A 566 -35.83 -17.95 10.15
CA ALA A 566 -34.71 -18.18 11.06
C ALA A 566 -34.05 -16.86 11.47
N ASP A 567 -33.87 -16.64 12.78
CA ASP A 567 -33.03 -15.53 13.28
C ASP A 567 -31.53 -15.89 13.16
N ALA A 568 -31.06 -15.88 11.93
CA ALA A 568 -29.66 -16.12 11.57
C ALA A 568 -29.23 -15.15 10.46
N ALA A 569 -27.94 -14.87 10.38
CA ALA A 569 -27.41 -14.14 9.27
C ALA A 569 -27.57 -14.95 7.97
N SER A 570 -28.10 -14.31 6.94
CA SER A 570 -28.26 -14.86 5.59
C SER A 570 -27.20 -14.28 4.68
N GLU A 571 -26.64 -15.09 3.80
CA GLU A 571 -25.76 -14.58 2.74
C GLU A 571 -26.63 -14.00 1.60
N VAL A 572 -26.27 -12.81 1.16
CA VAL A 572 -26.82 -12.16 -0.02
C VAL A 572 -25.71 -11.99 -1.04
N VAL A 573 -25.86 -12.58 -2.22
CA VAL A 573 -24.80 -12.62 -3.25
C VAL A 573 -25.28 -11.95 -4.53
N LEU A 574 -24.49 -11.02 -5.05
CA LEU A 574 -24.68 -10.40 -6.36
C LEU A 574 -23.65 -10.96 -7.33
N ARG A 575 -24.11 -11.44 -8.50
CA ARG A 575 -23.27 -12.00 -9.58
C ARG A 575 -23.63 -11.42 -10.91
N ALA A 576 -22.64 -11.29 -11.80
CA ALA A 576 -22.89 -11.03 -13.21
C ALA A 576 -23.06 -12.36 -13.96
N THR A 577 -24.15 -12.47 -14.74
CA THR A 577 -24.42 -13.66 -15.56
C THR A 577 -24.28 -13.39 -17.05
N SER A 578 -24.21 -12.12 -17.44
CA SER A 578 -23.97 -11.69 -18.82
C SER A 578 -23.30 -10.32 -18.85
N ILE A 579 -22.19 -10.22 -19.57
CA ILE A 579 -21.38 -9.02 -19.72
C ILE A 579 -21.14 -8.78 -21.22
N PRO A 580 -21.98 -7.99 -21.89
CA PRO A 580 -21.84 -7.75 -23.34
C PRO A 580 -20.74 -6.77 -23.71
N GLY A 581 -20.31 -5.93 -22.78
CA GLY A 581 -19.23 -4.94 -22.96
C GLY A 581 -17.96 -5.27 -22.17
N ASP A 582 -17.19 -4.25 -21.82
CA ASP A 582 -15.98 -4.34 -21.02
C ASP A 582 -16.23 -4.53 -19.52
N ALA A 583 -17.42 -4.09 -19.05
CA ALA A 583 -17.92 -4.33 -17.69
C ALA A 583 -19.45 -4.33 -17.67
N VAL A 584 -20.08 -4.93 -16.63
CA VAL A 584 -21.54 -5.03 -16.57
C VAL A 584 -22.18 -3.78 -15.99
N ALA A 585 -21.74 -3.28 -14.86
CA ALA A 585 -22.29 -2.14 -14.16
C ALA A 585 -21.36 -1.63 -13.06
N ASN A 586 -21.53 -0.37 -12.66
CA ASN A 586 -21.13 0.15 -11.37
C ASN A 586 -22.32 0.04 -10.40
N VAL A 587 -22.16 -0.52 -9.20
CA VAL A 587 -23.23 -0.70 -8.23
C VAL A 587 -22.87 0.01 -6.93
N ARG A 588 -23.67 1.00 -6.49
CA ARG A 588 -23.48 1.78 -5.25
C ARG A 588 -24.13 1.18 -4.03
N SER A 589 -25.30 0.59 -4.19
CA SER A 589 -25.98 -0.03 -3.06
C SER A 589 -27.10 -0.97 -3.51
N ILE A 590 -27.42 -1.91 -2.63
CA ILE A 590 -28.69 -2.65 -2.65
C ILE A 590 -29.43 -2.33 -1.36
N VAL A 591 -30.70 -1.98 -1.45
CA VAL A 591 -31.48 -1.52 -0.30
C VAL A 591 -32.71 -2.42 -0.14
N PHE A 592 -32.92 -2.95 1.06
CA PHE A 592 -34.12 -3.67 1.46
C PHE A 592 -34.94 -2.75 2.37
N ARG A 593 -36.09 -2.32 1.90
CA ARG A 593 -37.02 -1.49 2.67
C ARG A 593 -38.16 -2.34 3.19
N PRO A 594 -38.45 -2.29 4.50
CA PRO A 594 -39.58 -3.05 5.03
C PRO A 594 -40.90 -2.56 4.39
N VAL A 595 -41.76 -3.51 4.05
CA VAL A 595 -43.13 -3.26 3.57
C VAL A 595 -44.06 -3.69 4.67
N ASP A 596 -45.07 -2.83 4.97
CA ASP A 596 -46.10 -3.11 6.02
C ASP A 596 -47.02 -4.29 5.64
#